data_56d343ef988702ca54b31c83a99805ae
#
_entry.id   56d343ef988702ca54b31c83a99805ae
#
_cell.length_a   1.000
_cell.length_b   1.000
_cell.length_c   1.000
_cell.angle_alpha   90.00
_cell.angle_beta   90.00
_cell.angle_gamma   90.00
#
_symmetry.space_group_name_H-M   'P 1'
#
loop_
_entity.id
_entity.type
_entity.pdbx_description
1 polymer ?
#
loop_
_entity_poly.entity_id
_entity_poly.type
_entity_poly.pdbx_seq_one_letter_code
_entity_poly.pdbx_strand_id
1 'polypeptide(L)'
;MQKQSSFKGSPISGTLYLVPTPIGNLQDMTYRAVETLKTVQLIASEDTRNTQKLLNHFEIKTPQKSLHEHNFKERVPELITLLQQGINIAQVSDAGMPSISDPGHELVVACIAQEINVVALPGATAGLTALIASGLNPQPNYFYGFLPRKKSEQLTVLNTLKNEMATLIFYESPYRLKQTVANLAEVFGSRQAVICRELTKVHEEYLRGNLVELASYLAENAVKGECCLMVAGSSGSKKNDVSAETAMLSLKEQVENLVKTGMKPNQAIKTVAQNNQVKKQVVYKKYHEIFESAD
;
A
#
# COMPACT_ATOMS: atom_id res chain seq x y z
N MET A 1 19.57 -8.55 -22.93
CA MET A 1 19.29 -7.28 -22.21
C MET A 1 18.68 -6.32 -23.20
N GLN A 2 17.46 -5.84 -22.94
CA GLN A 2 16.78 -4.84 -23.77
C GLN A 2 17.05 -3.44 -23.19
N LYS A 3 17.29 -2.43 -24.05
CA LYS A 3 17.54 -1.05 -23.62
C LYS A 3 16.55 -0.13 -24.35
N GLN A 4 15.73 0.58 -23.59
CA GLN A 4 14.85 1.63 -24.10
C GLN A 4 15.42 3.01 -23.75
N SER A 5 15.35 3.95 -24.70
CA SER A 5 15.73 5.35 -24.50
C SER A 5 14.59 6.26 -24.99
N SER A 6 13.69 6.60 -24.06
CA SER A 6 12.46 7.35 -24.39
C SER A 6 12.71 8.72 -25.01
N PHE A 7 13.88 9.36 -24.72
CA PHE A 7 14.24 10.67 -25.27
C PHE A 7 14.71 10.61 -26.74
N LYS A 8 15.10 9.45 -27.24
CA LYS A 8 15.53 9.29 -28.64
C LYS A 8 14.36 9.05 -29.60
N GLY A 9 13.15 8.80 -29.06
CA GLY A 9 12.00 8.35 -29.81
C GLY A 9 12.22 6.96 -30.43
N SER A 10 11.17 6.40 -31.02
CA SER A 10 11.29 5.28 -31.96
C SER A 10 11.12 5.86 -33.36
N PRO A 11 12.06 5.65 -34.30
CA PRO A 11 11.91 6.20 -35.62
C PRO A 11 10.79 5.53 -36.46
N ILE A 12 10.25 4.41 -36.00
CA ILE A 12 9.35 3.57 -36.79
C ILE A 12 8.03 3.28 -36.05
N SER A 13 8.02 3.15 -34.73
CA SER A 13 6.82 2.83 -33.93
C SER A 13 6.36 4.00 -33.07
N GLY A 14 5.07 4.04 -32.76
CA GLY A 14 4.51 4.92 -31.74
C GLY A 14 4.99 4.53 -30.34
N THR A 15 4.56 5.29 -29.35
CA THR A 15 4.87 5.10 -27.92
C THR A 15 3.59 4.82 -27.15
N LEU A 16 3.64 3.84 -26.26
CA LEU A 16 2.61 3.63 -25.24
C LEU A 16 2.91 4.51 -24.04
N TYR A 17 2.00 5.40 -23.67
CA TYR A 17 2.07 6.21 -22.47
C TYR A 17 1.13 5.66 -21.40
N LEU A 18 1.65 5.34 -20.22
CA LEU A 18 0.85 4.98 -19.05
C LEU A 18 0.54 6.26 -18.29
N VAL A 19 -0.71 6.69 -18.33
CA VAL A 19 -1.12 8.01 -17.84
C VAL A 19 -2.02 7.85 -16.62
N PRO A 20 -1.55 8.23 -15.42
CA PRO A 20 -2.36 8.24 -14.21
C PRO A 20 -3.51 9.24 -14.31
N THR A 21 -4.67 8.85 -13.77
CA THR A 21 -5.85 9.68 -13.62
C THR A 21 -6.06 10.05 -12.14
N PRO A 22 -6.86 11.08 -11.82
CA PRO A 22 -7.16 11.44 -10.44
C PRO A 22 -7.85 10.29 -9.67
N ILE A 23 -7.59 10.21 -8.37
CA ILE A 23 -8.24 9.24 -7.47
C ILE A 23 -9.46 9.81 -6.73
N GLY A 24 -9.87 11.04 -7.06
CA GLY A 24 -11.02 11.69 -6.45
C GLY A 24 -11.06 13.20 -6.61
N ASN A 25 -9.92 13.83 -6.90
CA ASN A 25 -9.81 15.26 -7.09
C ASN A 25 -9.20 15.58 -8.47
N LEU A 26 -9.94 16.25 -9.33
CA LEU A 26 -9.48 16.61 -10.68
C LEU A 26 -8.23 17.49 -10.68
N GLN A 27 -7.95 18.22 -9.58
CA GLN A 27 -6.76 19.05 -9.44
C GLN A 27 -5.46 18.21 -9.28
N ASP A 28 -5.57 16.93 -8.98
CA ASP A 28 -4.41 16.01 -8.91
C ASP A 28 -3.94 15.55 -10.29
N MET A 29 -4.59 15.99 -11.35
CA MET A 29 -4.15 15.71 -12.73
C MET A 29 -2.88 16.51 -13.04
N THR A 30 -1.82 15.82 -13.47
CA THR A 30 -0.57 16.52 -13.81
C THR A 30 -0.68 17.24 -15.15
N TYR A 31 0.00 18.36 -15.29
CA TYR A 31 0.11 19.07 -16.59
C TYR A 31 0.61 18.15 -17.70
N ARG A 32 1.63 17.32 -17.42
CA ARG A 32 2.16 16.38 -18.40
C ARG A 32 1.14 15.33 -18.82
N ALA A 33 0.30 14.85 -17.91
CA ALA A 33 -0.76 13.91 -18.23
C ALA A 33 -1.79 14.54 -19.18
N VAL A 34 -2.24 15.76 -18.90
CA VAL A 34 -3.17 16.51 -19.75
C VAL A 34 -2.58 16.71 -21.16
N GLU A 35 -1.33 17.18 -21.26
CA GLU A 35 -0.65 17.39 -22.54
C GLU A 35 -0.45 16.06 -23.31
N THR A 36 -0.09 14.98 -22.62
CA THR A 36 0.03 13.66 -23.24
C THR A 36 -1.30 13.21 -23.83
N LEU A 37 -2.39 13.31 -23.06
CA LEU A 37 -3.73 12.93 -23.54
C LEU A 37 -4.22 13.78 -24.72
N LYS A 38 -3.80 15.05 -24.81
CA LYS A 38 -4.11 15.93 -25.96
C LYS A 38 -3.31 15.60 -27.22
N THR A 39 -2.09 15.07 -27.06
CA THR A 39 -1.14 14.91 -28.16
C THR A 39 -1.12 13.49 -28.76
N VAL A 40 -1.51 12.46 -28.02
CA VAL A 40 -1.63 11.10 -28.54
C VAL A 40 -2.79 10.99 -29.54
N GLN A 41 -2.73 10.00 -30.42
CA GLN A 41 -3.76 9.77 -31.42
C GLN A 41 -4.91 8.89 -30.93
N LEU A 42 -4.69 8.15 -29.81
CA LEU A 42 -5.69 7.25 -29.26
C LEU A 42 -5.51 7.13 -27.74
N ILE A 43 -6.63 7.02 -27.01
CA ILE A 43 -6.64 6.71 -25.58
C ILE A 43 -7.26 5.31 -25.40
N ALA A 44 -6.51 4.41 -24.78
CA ALA A 44 -7.01 3.11 -24.33
C ALA A 44 -7.54 3.27 -22.90
N SER A 45 -8.85 3.20 -22.72
CA SER A 45 -9.55 3.48 -21.47
C SER A 45 -10.16 2.21 -20.87
N GLU A 46 -10.14 2.06 -19.57
CA GLU A 46 -10.82 0.96 -18.87
C GLU A 46 -12.34 1.08 -19.05
N ASP A 47 -12.94 2.17 -18.59
CA ASP A 47 -14.33 2.56 -18.90
C ASP A 47 -14.34 3.90 -19.66
N THR A 48 -14.68 3.84 -20.95
CA THR A 48 -14.74 5.02 -21.82
C THR A 48 -15.73 6.08 -21.32
N ARG A 49 -16.77 5.69 -20.57
CA ARG A 49 -17.78 6.64 -20.04
C ARG A 49 -17.20 7.45 -18.88
N ASN A 50 -16.42 6.83 -18.02
CA ASN A 50 -15.75 7.51 -16.91
C ASN A 50 -14.63 8.40 -17.42
N THR A 51 -13.79 7.86 -18.31
CA THR A 51 -12.72 8.63 -18.97
C THR A 51 -13.29 9.82 -19.72
N GLN A 52 -14.46 9.69 -20.40
CA GLN A 52 -15.05 10.80 -21.14
C GLN A 52 -15.37 12.02 -20.26
N LYS A 53 -15.77 11.81 -19.02
CA LYS A 53 -16.01 12.91 -18.06
C LYS A 53 -14.71 13.69 -17.79
N LEU A 54 -13.60 12.95 -17.60
CA LEU A 54 -12.27 13.53 -17.42
C LEU A 54 -11.82 14.31 -18.66
N LEU A 55 -11.94 13.71 -19.84
CA LEU A 55 -11.57 14.34 -21.12
C LEU A 55 -12.37 15.62 -21.39
N ASN A 56 -13.67 15.61 -21.12
CA ASN A 56 -14.52 16.79 -21.26
C ASN A 56 -14.08 17.93 -20.32
N HIS A 57 -13.72 17.61 -19.07
CA HIS A 57 -13.25 18.60 -18.09
C HIS A 57 -11.98 19.32 -18.55
N PHE A 58 -11.04 18.59 -19.16
CA PHE A 58 -9.77 19.13 -19.64
C PHE A 58 -9.80 19.53 -21.15
N GLU A 59 -10.97 19.52 -21.78
CA GLU A 59 -11.16 19.85 -23.18
C GLU A 59 -10.30 19.03 -24.14
N ILE A 60 -10.15 17.72 -23.83
CA ILE A 60 -9.39 16.75 -24.62
C ILE A 60 -10.34 16.09 -25.61
N LYS A 61 -9.99 16.14 -26.90
CA LYS A 61 -10.82 15.60 -28.01
C LYS A 61 -10.29 14.30 -28.59
N THR A 62 -9.24 13.74 -28.00
CA THR A 62 -8.61 12.50 -28.45
C THR A 62 -9.58 11.33 -28.40
N PRO A 63 -9.72 10.54 -29.47
CA PRO A 63 -10.63 9.39 -29.52
C PRO A 63 -10.22 8.31 -28.52
N GLN A 64 -11.21 7.53 -28.06
CA GLN A 64 -11.02 6.46 -27.10
C GLN A 64 -11.38 5.10 -27.67
N LYS A 65 -10.69 4.06 -27.16
CA LYS A 65 -11.08 2.66 -27.29
C LYS A 65 -11.04 1.98 -25.90
N SER A 66 -12.01 1.10 -25.65
CA SER A 66 -12.03 0.36 -24.38
C SER A 66 -10.93 -0.70 -24.32
N LEU A 67 -10.24 -0.77 -23.16
CA LEU A 67 -9.30 -1.84 -22.80
C LEU A 67 -9.57 -2.28 -21.37
N HIS A 68 -10.27 -3.39 -21.18
CA HIS A 68 -10.67 -3.93 -19.88
C HIS A 68 -10.42 -5.44 -19.80
N GLU A 69 -10.56 -6.05 -18.62
CA GLU A 69 -10.26 -7.46 -18.36
C GLU A 69 -11.01 -8.46 -19.25
N HIS A 70 -12.16 -8.08 -19.81
CA HIS A 70 -12.96 -8.97 -20.66
C HIS A 70 -12.63 -8.86 -22.15
N ASN A 71 -11.94 -7.80 -22.64
CA ASN A 71 -11.65 -7.61 -24.06
C ASN A 71 -10.15 -7.55 -24.39
N PHE A 72 -9.26 -7.65 -23.43
CA PHE A 72 -7.81 -7.45 -23.67
C PHE A 72 -7.23 -8.43 -24.70
N LYS A 73 -7.76 -9.68 -24.79
CA LYS A 73 -7.28 -10.70 -25.73
C LYS A 73 -7.42 -10.26 -27.20
N GLU A 74 -8.47 -9.52 -27.51
CA GLU A 74 -8.73 -9.00 -28.85
C GLU A 74 -8.11 -7.59 -29.01
N ARG A 75 -8.22 -6.78 -27.98
CA ARG A 75 -7.81 -5.37 -28.03
C ARG A 75 -6.29 -5.19 -28.03
N VAL A 76 -5.53 -6.00 -27.30
CA VAL A 76 -4.06 -5.86 -27.23
C VAL A 76 -3.41 -6.04 -28.60
N PRO A 77 -3.71 -7.07 -29.41
CA PRO A 77 -3.15 -7.19 -30.78
C PRO A 77 -3.50 -6.00 -31.69
N GLU A 78 -4.71 -5.47 -31.58
CA GLU A 78 -5.13 -4.29 -32.35
C GLU A 78 -4.29 -3.05 -31.98
N LEU A 79 -4.14 -2.77 -30.67
CA LEU A 79 -3.35 -1.64 -30.18
C LEU A 79 -1.87 -1.76 -30.54
N ILE A 80 -1.30 -2.97 -30.49
CA ILE A 80 0.07 -3.24 -30.94
C ILE A 80 0.24 -2.90 -32.42
N THR A 81 -0.71 -3.31 -33.27
CA THR A 81 -0.68 -2.99 -34.70
C THR A 81 -0.67 -1.47 -34.93
N LEU A 82 -1.51 -0.72 -34.21
CA LEU A 82 -1.54 0.74 -34.30
C LEU A 82 -0.22 1.38 -33.83
N LEU A 83 0.35 0.89 -32.72
CA LEU A 83 1.65 1.35 -32.23
C LEU A 83 2.77 1.08 -33.26
N GLN A 84 2.79 -0.09 -33.89
CA GLN A 84 3.74 -0.41 -34.97
C GLN A 84 3.60 0.49 -36.19
N GLN A 85 2.41 1.05 -36.43
CA GLN A 85 2.15 2.03 -37.50
C GLN A 85 2.54 3.46 -37.10
N GLY A 86 3.17 3.68 -35.97
CA GLY A 86 3.61 5.00 -35.50
C GLY A 86 2.55 5.77 -34.70
N ILE A 87 1.41 5.18 -34.38
CA ILE A 87 0.35 5.80 -33.58
C ILE A 87 0.74 5.79 -32.11
N ASN A 88 0.80 6.96 -31.47
CA ASN A 88 1.00 7.06 -30.03
C ASN A 88 -0.31 6.78 -29.29
N ILE A 89 -0.24 5.98 -28.23
CA ILE A 89 -1.41 5.58 -27.45
C ILE A 89 -1.17 5.92 -25.97
N ALA A 90 -2.16 6.54 -25.32
CA ALA A 90 -2.20 6.69 -23.89
C ALA A 90 -3.11 5.62 -23.29
N GLN A 91 -2.64 4.90 -22.29
CA GLN A 91 -3.46 3.99 -21.49
C GLN A 91 -3.81 4.66 -20.18
N VAL A 92 -5.10 4.64 -19.82
CA VAL A 92 -5.65 5.17 -18.56
C VAL A 92 -6.53 4.13 -17.89
N SER A 93 -6.58 4.15 -16.56
CA SER A 93 -7.58 3.46 -15.74
C SER A 93 -8.64 4.45 -15.25
N ASP A 94 -9.67 3.93 -14.59
CA ASP A 94 -10.74 4.75 -14.04
C ASP A 94 -10.23 5.69 -12.95
N ALA A 95 -9.23 5.23 -12.13
CA ALA A 95 -8.63 6.03 -11.09
C ALA A 95 -7.17 5.62 -10.81
N GLY A 96 -6.28 6.58 -10.69
CA GLY A 96 -4.89 6.36 -10.30
C GLY A 96 -4.00 5.84 -11.42
N MET A 97 -3.02 5.01 -11.06
CA MET A 97 -2.01 4.47 -11.98
C MET A 97 -2.55 3.25 -12.72
N PRO A 98 -2.57 3.26 -14.07
CA PRO A 98 -3.02 2.10 -14.84
C PRO A 98 -2.07 0.90 -14.66
N SER A 99 -2.59 -0.31 -14.90
CA SER A 99 -1.83 -1.58 -14.85
C SER A 99 -1.33 -2.03 -13.46
N ILE A 100 -1.85 -1.46 -12.38
CA ILE A 100 -1.54 -1.91 -11.01
C ILE A 100 -2.61 -2.89 -10.50
N SER A 101 -3.85 -2.41 -10.33
CA SER A 101 -5.00 -3.24 -9.95
C SER A 101 -6.00 -3.37 -11.10
N ASP A 102 -5.78 -2.63 -12.15
CA ASP A 102 -6.62 -2.48 -13.33
C ASP A 102 -5.97 -3.18 -14.54
N PRO A 103 -6.76 -3.47 -15.60
CA PRO A 103 -6.26 -4.09 -16.81
C PRO A 103 -5.24 -3.21 -17.52
N GLY A 104 -4.39 -3.85 -18.33
CA GLY A 104 -3.41 -3.15 -19.19
C GLY A 104 -1.96 -3.62 -19.02
N HIS A 105 -1.67 -4.41 -17.99
CA HIS A 105 -0.36 -5.05 -17.85
C HIS A 105 -0.01 -5.88 -19.10
N GLU A 106 -0.98 -6.56 -19.69
CA GLU A 106 -0.81 -7.37 -20.90
C GLU A 106 -0.38 -6.51 -22.09
N LEU A 107 -0.91 -5.29 -22.23
CA LEU A 107 -0.49 -4.35 -23.28
C LEU A 107 0.96 -3.91 -23.05
N VAL A 108 1.34 -3.61 -21.81
CA VAL A 108 2.73 -3.27 -21.46
C VAL A 108 3.69 -4.41 -21.83
N VAL A 109 3.36 -5.64 -21.43
CA VAL A 109 4.17 -6.84 -21.75
C VAL A 109 4.28 -7.03 -23.26
N ALA A 110 3.18 -6.90 -24.01
CA ALA A 110 3.18 -7.03 -25.46
C ALA A 110 4.02 -5.94 -26.15
N CYS A 111 3.95 -4.68 -25.69
CA CYS A 111 4.78 -3.59 -26.19
C CYS A 111 6.27 -3.88 -25.98
N ILE A 112 6.64 -4.29 -24.77
CA ILE A 112 8.05 -4.64 -24.44
C ILE A 112 8.55 -5.78 -25.34
N ALA A 113 7.73 -6.83 -25.54
CA ALA A 113 8.10 -7.96 -26.39
C ALA A 113 8.29 -7.56 -27.89
N GLN A 114 7.64 -6.49 -28.33
CA GLN A 114 7.73 -5.95 -29.70
C GLN A 114 8.68 -4.75 -29.82
N GLU A 115 9.49 -4.48 -28.79
CA GLU A 115 10.42 -3.35 -28.71
C GLU A 115 9.75 -1.97 -28.91
N ILE A 116 8.46 -1.87 -28.60
CA ILE A 116 7.71 -0.62 -28.61
C ILE A 116 7.98 0.13 -27.30
N ASN A 117 8.26 1.43 -27.40
CA ASN A 117 8.53 2.26 -26.23
C ASN A 117 7.32 2.35 -25.30
N VAL A 118 7.55 2.12 -23.99
CA VAL A 118 6.57 2.32 -22.93
C VAL A 118 7.05 3.42 -21.99
N VAL A 119 6.26 4.46 -21.83
CA VAL A 119 6.60 5.63 -21.00
C VAL A 119 5.56 5.78 -19.88
N ALA A 120 5.98 5.55 -18.63
CA ALA A 120 5.14 5.81 -17.47
C ALA A 120 5.24 7.28 -17.05
N LEU A 121 4.09 7.89 -16.79
CA LEU A 121 3.99 9.22 -16.20
C LEU A 121 3.80 9.10 -14.67
N PRO A 122 4.43 9.96 -13.86
CA PRO A 122 4.09 10.07 -12.44
C PRO A 122 2.71 10.69 -12.26
N GLY A 123 2.01 10.29 -11.20
CA GLY A 123 0.70 10.86 -10.90
C GLY A 123 0.07 10.26 -9.66
N ALA A 124 -1.22 10.50 -9.48
CA ALA A 124 -1.98 10.10 -8.31
C ALA A 124 -1.96 8.58 -8.09
N THR A 125 -1.78 8.17 -6.83
CA THR A 125 -1.85 6.77 -6.39
C THR A 125 -2.34 6.71 -4.93
N ALA A 126 -3.38 5.97 -4.65
CA ALA A 126 -3.97 5.93 -3.32
C ALA A 126 -3.03 5.33 -2.27
N GLY A 127 -2.30 4.24 -2.59
CA GLY A 127 -1.45 3.54 -1.63
C GLY A 127 -0.34 4.40 -1.03
N LEU A 128 0.46 5.08 -1.87
CA LEU A 128 1.55 5.94 -1.38
C LEU A 128 1.03 7.25 -0.81
N THR A 129 -0.04 7.82 -1.35
CA THR A 129 -0.69 9.01 -0.79
C THR A 129 -1.19 8.73 0.63
N ALA A 130 -1.85 7.59 0.85
CA ALA A 130 -2.26 7.16 2.16
C ALA A 130 -1.06 6.93 3.11
N LEU A 131 -0.01 6.29 2.62
CA LEU A 131 1.16 5.93 3.42
C LEU A 131 1.87 7.16 4.01
N ILE A 132 2.14 8.18 3.21
CA ILE A 132 2.85 9.39 3.66
C ILE A 132 2.05 10.19 4.71
N ALA A 133 0.72 10.05 4.74
CA ALA A 133 -0.16 10.70 5.70
C ALA A 133 -0.57 9.78 6.87
N SER A 134 -0.21 8.50 6.86
CA SER A 134 -0.63 7.52 7.86
C SER A 134 0.03 7.72 9.22
N GLY A 135 1.29 8.15 9.26
CA GLY A 135 2.15 8.16 10.45
C GLY A 135 2.83 6.81 10.73
N LEU A 136 2.61 5.78 9.90
CA LEU A 136 3.35 4.52 9.96
C LEU A 136 4.72 4.66 9.27
N ASN A 137 5.64 3.72 9.55
CA ASN A 137 6.94 3.72 8.89
C ASN A 137 6.78 3.56 7.37
N PRO A 138 7.22 4.51 6.55
CA PRO A 138 7.00 4.44 5.10
C PRO A 138 7.95 3.47 4.39
N GLN A 139 9.05 3.03 5.04
CA GLN A 139 10.07 2.16 4.44
C GLN A 139 10.56 1.09 5.40
N PRO A 140 10.62 -0.19 4.97
CA PRO A 140 10.04 -0.69 3.72
C PRO A 140 8.52 -0.70 3.74
N ASN A 141 7.88 -0.70 2.56
CA ASN A 141 6.44 -0.93 2.45
C ASN A 141 6.16 -2.06 1.44
N TYR A 142 5.05 -2.74 1.63
CA TYR A 142 4.60 -3.82 0.78
C TYR A 142 3.15 -3.56 0.34
N PHE A 143 2.97 -3.19 -0.92
CA PHE A 143 1.67 -3.02 -1.53
C PHE A 143 1.13 -4.39 -1.97
N TYR A 144 0.07 -4.84 -1.32
CA TYR A 144 -0.60 -6.09 -1.66
C TYR A 144 -1.78 -5.87 -2.63
N GLY A 145 -2.49 -4.75 -2.52
CA GLY A 145 -3.74 -4.50 -3.24
C GLY A 145 -4.94 -5.14 -2.54
N PHE A 146 -5.84 -5.76 -3.31
CA PHE A 146 -7.07 -6.36 -2.77
C PHE A 146 -6.85 -7.78 -2.24
N LEU A 147 -7.27 -8.02 -1.01
CA LEU A 147 -7.27 -9.35 -0.42
C LEU A 147 -8.36 -10.23 -1.06
N PRO A 148 -8.18 -11.57 -1.06
CA PRO A 148 -9.19 -12.51 -1.53
C PRO A 148 -10.58 -12.27 -0.91
N ARG A 149 -11.64 -12.58 -1.66
CA ARG A 149 -13.01 -12.36 -1.17
C ARG A 149 -13.43 -13.36 -0.10
N LYS A 150 -13.00 -14.62 -0.21
CA LYS A 150 -13.36 -15.68 0.75
C LYS A 150 -12.50 -15.57 2.01
N LYS A 151 -13.13 -15.63 3.20
CA LYS A 151 -12.45 -15.54 4.50
C LYS A 151 -11.27 -16.53 4.62
N SER A 152 -11.47 -17.79 4.24
CA SER A 152 -10.41 -18.82 4.33
C SER A 152 -9.17 -18.48 3.49
N GLU A 153 -9.37 -18.03 2.25
CA GLU A 153 -8.29 -17.62 1.36
C GLU A 153 -7.59 -16.35 1.90
N GLN A 154 -8.37 -15.41 2.43
CA GLN A 154 -7.85 -14.20 3.06
C GLN A 154 -6.96 -14.54 4.27
N LEU A 155 -7.45 -15.40 5.20
CA LEU A 155 -6.66 -15.84 6.36
C LEU A 155 -5.39 -16.57 5.93
N THR A 156 -5.43 -17.38 4.87
CA THR A 156 -4.23 -18.03 4.32
C THR A 156 -3.19 -17.00 3.90
N VAL A 157 -3.58 -15.99 3.13
CA VAL A 157 -2.70 -14.89 2.71
C VAL A 157 -2.17 -14.13 3.92
N LEU A 158 -3.04 -13.73 4.86
CA LEU A 158 -2.63 -12.98 6.04
C LEU A 158 -1.61 -13.75 6.90
N ASN A 159 -1.75 -15.08 7.01
CA ASN A 159 -0.77 -15.89 7.72
C ASN A 159 0.62 -15.88 7.05
N THR A 160 0.70 -15.78 5.71
CA THR A 160 2.01 -15.62 5.02
C THR A 160 2.64 -14.26 5.31
N LEU A 161 1.83 -13.22 5.54
CA LEU A 161 2.27 -11.85 5.82
C LEU A 161 2.48 -11.59 7.32
N LYS A 162 2.20 -12.58 8.18
CA LYS A 162 2.24 -12.39 9.64
C LYS A 162 3.58 -11.87 10.17
N ASN A 163 4.68 -12.26 9.56
CA ASN A 163 6.01 -11.86 10.00
C ASN A 163 6.64 -10.75 9.13
N GLU A 164 5.87 -10.20 8.18
CA GLU A 164 6.36 -9.13 7.31
C GLU A 164 6.70 -7.88 8.14
N MET A 165 7.92 -7.37 7.96
CA MET A 165 8.44 -6.19 8.67
C MET A 165 8.09 -4.87 7.98
N ALA A 166 7.73 -4.93 6.69
CA ALA A 166 7.28 -3.78 5.92
C ALA A 166 5.90 -3.32 6.36
N THR A 167 5.60 -2.05 6.24
CA THR A 167 4.23 -1.54 6.34
C THR A 167 3.41 -2.11 5.19
N LEU A 168 2.33 -2.83 5.52
CA LEU A 168 1.44 -3.46 4.55
C LEU A 168 0.38 -2.47 4.08
N ILE A 169 0.12 -2.44 2.77
CA ILE A 169 -0.87 -1.56 2.15
C ILE A 169 -1.88 -2.44 1.40
N PHE A 170 -3.16 -2.28 1.76
CA PHE A 170 -4.28 -2.99 1.14
C PHE A 170 -5.29 -1.99 0.60
N TYR A 171 -5.95 -2.35 -0.50
CA TYR A 171 -7.18 -1.72 -0.94
C TYR A 171 -8.37 -2.54 -0.47
N GLU A 172 -9.44 -1.87 -0.05
CA GLU A 172 -10.64 -2.60 0.37
C GLU A 172 -11.92 -1.81 0.09
N SER A 173 -12.94 -2.55 -0.28
CA SER A 173 -14.30 -2.04 -0.42
C SER A 173 -14.91 -1.72 0.95
N PRO A 174 -15.71 -0.66 1.09
CA PRO A 174 -16.38 -0.32 2.35
C PRO A 174 -17.27 -1.45 2.86
N TYR A 175 -17.87 -2.23 1.96
CA TYR A 175 -18.72 -3.37 2.30
C TYR A 175 -17.97 -4.54 2.94
N ARG A 176 -16.67 -4.67 2.66
CA ARG A 176 -15.82 -5.74 3.17
C ARG A 176 -14.92 -5.31 4.31
N LEU A 177 -14.72 -4.00 4.47
CA LEU A 177 -13.74 -3.40 5.38
C LEU A 177 -13.87 -3.94 6.81
N LYS A 178 -15.09 -4.00 7.36
CA LYS A 178 -15.37 -4.54 8.70
C LYS A 178 -14.82 -5.96 8.87
N GLN A 179 -15.12 -6.85 7.92
CA GLN A 179 -14.68 -8.24 7.99
C GLN A 179 -13.18 -8.36 7.77
N THR A 180 -12.62 -7.58 6.85
CA THR A 180 -11.19 -7.58 6.55
C THR A 180 -10.37 -7.11 7.75
N VAL A 181 -10.78 -6.04 8.43
CA VAL A 181 -10.09 -5.53 9.63
C VAL A 181 -10.20 -6.54 10.78
N ALA A 182 -11.35 -7.21 10.96
CA ALA A 182 -11.49 -8.27 11.95
C ALA A 182 -10.54 -9.46 11.68
N ASN A 183 -10.41 -9.87 10.41
CA ASN A 183 -9.49 -10.94 10.02
C ASN A 183 -8.03 -10.53 10.20
N LEU A 184 -7.68 -9.27 9.95
CA LEU A 184 -6.35 -8.72 10.22
C LEU A 184 -6.06 -8.71 11.72
N ALA A 185 -7.01 -8.31 12.56
CA ALA A 185 -6.86 -8.34 14.02
C ALA A 185 -6.70 -9.78 14.54
N GLU A 186 -7.44 -10.75 13.97
CA GLU A 186 -7.32 -12.18 14.29
C GLU A 186 -5.89 -12.70 14.05
N VAL A 187 -5.25 -12.31 12.95
CA VAL A 187 -3.92 -12.84 12.55
C VAL A 187 -2.77 -12.00 13.08
N PHE A 188 -2.89 -10.68 13.07
CA PHE A 188 -1.81 -9.74 13.39
C PHE A 188 -1.88 -9.17 14.80
N GLY A 189 -2.97 -9.43 15.54
CA GLY A 189 -3.16 -8.89 16.89
C GLY A 189 -3.37 -7.37 16.90
N SER A 190 -2.78 -6.71 17.89
CA SER A 190 -2.95 -5.27 18.13
C SER A 190 -1.94 -4.39 17.37
N ARG A 191 -1.54 -4.78 16.14
CA ARG A 191 -0.67 -3.92 15.32
C ARG A 191 -1.32 -2.58 15.04
N GLN A 192 -0.49 -1.53 15.01
CA GLN A 192 -0.93 -0.20 14.57
C GLN A 192 -1.41 -0.25 13.12
N ALA A 193 -2.53 0.38 12.86
CA ALA A 193 -3.13 0.41 11.53
C ALA A 193 -3.83 1.76 11.28
N VAL A 194 -4.03 2.05 10.02
CA VAL A 194 -4.73 3.27 9.58
C VAL A 194 -5.68 2.91 8.45
N ILE A 195 -6.92 3.34 8.58
CA ILE A 195 -7.90 3.30 7.50
C ILE A 195 -7.97 4.71 6.92
N CYS A 196 -7.63 4.85 5.65
CA CYS A 196 -7.82 6.08 4.88
C CYS A 196 -9.02 5.88 3.96
N ARG A 197 -9.98 6.75 4.01
CA ARG A 197 -11.13 6.69 3.13
C ARG A 197 -11.30 7.97 2.34
N GLU A 198 -11.86 7.84 1.13
CA GLU A 198 -12.21 8.98 0.26
C GLU A 198 -11.03 9.95 0.08
N LEU A 199 -9.81 9.41 -0.07
CA LEU A 199 -8.60 10.19 -0.29
C LEU A 199 -8.78 11.21 -1.40
N THR A 200 -8.29 12.44 -1.17
CA THR A 200 -8.37 13.61 -2.05
C THR A 200 -9.76 14.21 -2.25
N LYS A 201 -10.82 13.54 -1.77
CA LYS A 201 -12.21 13.98 -1.89
C LYS A 201 -12.61 14.85 -0.68
N VAL A 202 -13.77 15.50 -0.77
CA VAL A 202 -14.31 16.40 0.29
C VAL A 202 -14.49 15.68 1.64
N HIS A 203 -14.73 14.38 1.61
CA HIS A 203 -14.92 13.57 2.81
C HIS A 203 -13.71 12.67 3.15
N GLU A 204 -12.51 13.15 2.79
CA GLU A 204 -11.27 12.48 3.19
C GLU A 204 -11.18 12.33 4.70
N GLU A 205 -10.86 11.12 5.16
CA GLU A 205 -10.77 10.80 6.58
C GLU A 205 -9.71 9.74 6.85
N TYR A 206 -9.04 9.88 7.99
CA TYR A 206 -8.06 8.93 8.50
C TYR A 206 -8.47 8.43 9.87
N LEU A 207 -8.74 7.13 10.01
CA LEU A 207 -8.97 6.45 11.28
C LEU A 207 -7.67 5.76 11.70
N ARG A 208 -7.04 6.24 12.77
CA ARG A 208 -5.76 5.74 13.29
C ARG A 208 -5.97 5.03 14.62
N GLY A 209 -5.38 3.85 14.78
CA GLY A 209 -5.46 3.07 16.01
C GLY A 209 -4.77 1.71 15.82
N ASN A 210 -4.95 0.81 16.74
CA ASN A 210 -4.57 -0.58 16.51
C ASN A 210 -5.72 -1.36 15.85
N LEU A 211 -5.40 -2.51 15.27
CA LEU A 211 -6.38 -3.34 14.55
C LEU A 211 -7.59 -3.75 15.41
N VAL A 212 -7.39 -3.96 16.73
CA VAL A 212 -8.47 -4.36 17.64
C VAL A 212 -9.42 -3.18 17.89
N GLU A 213 -8.89 -1.99 18.11
CA GLU A 213 -9.68 -0.76 18.26
C GLU A 213 -10.46 -0.44 16.98
N LEU A 214 -9.81 -0.53 15.82
CA LEU A 214 -10.46 -0.30 14.53
C LEU A 214 -11.53 -1.35 14.23
N ALA A 215 -11.32 -2.63 14.59
CA ALA A 215 -12.32 -3.67 14.46
C ALA A 215 -13.55 -3.40 15.33
N SER A 216 -13.34 -2.95 16.57
CA SER A 216 -14.41 -2.57 17.49
C SER A 216 -15.19 -1.37 16.98
N TYR A 217 -14.51 -0.34 16.49
CA TYR A 217 -15.14 0.84 15.90
C TYR A 217 -16.02 0.46 14.70
N LEU A 218 -15.50 -0.36 13.78
CA LEU A 218 -16.22 -0.82 12.59
C LEU A 218 -17.38 -1.79 12.90
N ALA A 219 -17.41 -2.39 14.09
CA ALA A 219 -18.54 -3.20 14.52
C ALA A 219 -19.81 -2.36 14.70
N GLU A 220 -19.65 -1.12 15.16
CA GLU A 220 -20.73 -0.19 15.49
C GLU A 220 -20.95 0.90 14.44
N ASN A 221 -19.93 1.20 13.62
CA ASN A 221 -19.95 2.30 12.67
C ASN A 221 -19.78 1.82 11.23
N ALA A 222 -20.74 2.12 10.37
CA ALA A 222 -20.64 1.85 8.95
C ALA A 222 -19.77 2.90 8.25
N VAL A 223 -18.78 2.44 7.50
CA VAL A 223 -17.91 3.30 6.69
C VAL A 223 -18.38 3.26 5.23
N LYS A 224 -18.35 4.39 4.55
CA LYS A 224 -18.73 4.53 3.14
C LYS A 224 -17.53 5.04 2.33
N GLY A 225 -17.55 4.80 1.03
CA GLY A 225 -16.51 5.26 0.11
C GLY A 225 -15.35 4.28 -0.04
N GLU A 226 -14.39 4.63 -0.87
CA GLU A 226 -13.20 3.83 -1.17
C GLU A 226 -12.21 3.89 -0.01
N CYS A 227 -11.66 2.73 0.35
CA CYS A 227 -10.79 2.60 1.51
C CYS A 227 -9.40 2.07 1.13
N CYS A 228 -8.38 2.71 1.68
CA CYS A 228 -7.02 2.21 1.71
C CYS A 228 -6.66 1.88 3.17
N LEU A 229 -6.23 0.65 3.42
CA LEU A 229 -5.91 0.17 4.76
C LEU A 229 -4.42 -0.09 4.86
N MET A 230 -3.78 0.47 5.87
CA MET A 230 -2.38 0.24 6.15
C MET A 230 -2.20 -0.40 7.51
N VAL A 231 -1.26 -1.32 7.60
CA VAL A 231 -0.92 -2.02 8.84
C VAL A 231 0.58 -1.97 9.03
N ALA A 232 1.02 -1.57 10.21
CA ALA A 232 2.43 -1.57 10.56
C ALA A 232 3.05 -2.96 10.38
N GLY A 233 4.31 -3.00 9.97
CA GLY A 233 5.07 -4.23 9.88
C GLY A 233 5.21 -4.94 11.23
N SER A 234 5.57 -6.20 11.19
CA SER A 234 5.95 -6.97 12.37
C SER A 234 7.19 -6.35 13.01
N SER A 235 7.21 -6.20 14.32
CA SER A 235 8.39 -5.67 15.03
C SER A 235 9.58 -6.63 15.06
N GLY A 236 9.48 -7.78 14.38
CA GLY A 236 10.59 -8.73 14.22
C GLY A 236 11.11 -9.35 15.52
N SER A 237 10.68 -8.86 16.66
CA SER A 237 11.04 -9.38 17.96
C SER A 237 9.90 -10.25 18.50
N LYS A 238 10.24 -11.40 19.05
CA LYS A 238 9.52 -11.97 20.18
C LYS A 238 9.65 -10.98 21.35
N LYS A 239 9.11 -9.76 21.22
CA LYS A 239 8.78 -8.98 22.40
C LYS A 239 7.56 -9.68 22.96
N ASN A 240 7.75 -10.39 24.05
CA ASN A 240 6.67 -10.63 24.97
C ASN A 240 5.90 -9.32 25.05
N ASP A 241 4.58 -9.35 24.81
CA ASP A 241 3.69 -8.22 25.07
C ASP A 241 3.93 -7.78 26.52
N VAL A 242 4.83 -6.81 26.66
CA VAL A 242 4.97 -6.11 27.94
C VAL A 242 3.77 -5.18 27.94
N SER A 243 2.68 -5.62 28.55
CA SER A 243 1.48 -4.81 28.76
C SER A 243 1.88 -3.45 29.31
N ALA A 244 1.09 -2.42 29.02
CA ALA A 244 1.33 -1.07 29.58
C ALA A 244 1.50 -1.08 31.10
N GLU A 245 0.96 -2.09 31.79
CA GLU A 245 1.19 -2.37 33.21
C GLU A 245 2.66 -2.69 33.53
N THR A 246 3.38 -3.38 32.66
CA THR A 246 4.80 -3.75 32.91
C THR A 246 5.75 -2.56 32.75
N ALA A 247 5.35 -1.52 31.99
CA ALA A 247 6.15 -0.29 31.87
C ALA A 247 6.14 0.57 33.17
N MET A 248 5.18 0.34 34.06
CA MET A 248 5.13 0.95 35.42
C MET A 248 5.92 0.19 36.47
N LEU A 249 6.35 -1.05 36.17
CA LEU A 249 7.10 -1.87 37.12
C LEU A 249 8.58 -1.47 37.22
N SER A 250 9.17 -1.52 38.41
CA SER A 250 10.60 -1.31 38.58
C SER A 250 11.42 -2.36 37.83
N LEU A 251 12.67 -2.06 37.47
CA LEU A 251 13.56 -3.01 36.76
C LEU A 251 13.71 -4.33 37.53
N LYS A 252 13.64 -4.30 38.85
CA LYS A 252 13.68 -5.50 39.74
C LYS A 252 12.44 -6.36 39.54
N GLU A 253 11.25 -5.77 39.62
CA GLU A 253 9.97 -6.46 39.44
C GLU A 253 9.83 -7.06 38.03
N GLN A 254 10.33 -6.37 37.00
CA GLN A 254 10.36 -6.89 35.62
C GLN A 254 11.23 -8.17 35.51
N VAL A 255 12.39 -8.21 36.22
CA VAL A 255 13.26 -9.41 36.26
C VAL A 255 12.56 -10.53 36.99
N GLU A 256 11.97 -10.25 38.19
CA GLU A 256 11.28 -11.24 39.02
C GLU A 256 10.11 -11.88 38.25
N ASN A 257 9.34 -11.11 37.49
CA ASN A 257 8.24 -11.63 36.67
C ASN A 257 8.74 -12.60 35.60
N LEU A 258 9.83 -12.27 34.89
CA LEU A 258 10.43 -13.17 33.91
C LEU A 258 11.00 -14.45 34.55
N VAL A 259 11.55 -14.36 35.75
CA VAL A 259 12.02 -15.53 36.50
C VAL A 259 10.85 -16.42 36.93
N LYS A 260 9.73 -15.83 37.38
CA LYS A 260 8.48 -16.57 37.70
C LYS A 260 7.90 -17.33 36.49
N THR A 261 8.11 -16.84 35.30
CA THR A 261 7.70 -17.54 34.06
C THR A 261 8.68 -18.63 33.60
N GLY A 262 9.73 -18.92 34.38
CA GLY A 262 10.69 -19.99 34.13
C GLY A 262 11.98 -19.57 33.45
N MET A 263 12.21 -18.27 33.24
CA MET A 263 13.44 -17.78 32.63
C MET A 263 14.59 -17.76 33.67
N LYS A 264 15.80 -18.17 33.26
CA LYS A 264 16.98 -18.12 34.13
C LYS A 264 17.32 -16.65 34.48
N PRO A 265 17.69 -16.33 35.76
CA PRO A 265 17.90 -14.95 36.22
C PRO A 265 18.84 -14.13 35.34
N ASN A 266 19.98 -14.67 34.95
CA ASN A 266 20.93 -13.99 34.07
C ASN A 266 20.37 -13.66 32.67
N GLN A 267 19.44 -14.47 32.18
CA GLN A 267 18.77 -14.25 30.90
C GLN A 267 17.66 -13.19 31.06
N ALA A 268 16.90 -13.24 32.15
CA ALA A 268 15.91 -12.24 32.52
C ALA A 268 16.52 -10.83 32.64
N ILE A 269 17.65 -10.72 33.37
CA ILE A 269 18.42 -9.46 33.50
C ILE A 269 18.84 -8.92 32.12
N LYS A 270 19.32 -9.77 31.21
CA LYS A 270 19.71 -9.36 29.86
C LYS A 270 18.49 -8.86 29.05
N THR A 271 17.38 -9.56 29.15
CA THR A 271 16.12 -9.21 28.46
C THR A 271 15.57 -7.87 28.97
N VAL A 272 15.50 -7.67 30.29
CA VAL A 272 15.05 -6.42 30.92
C VAL A 272 15.97 -5.24 30.53
N ALA A 273 17.29 -5.45 30.51
CA ALA A 273 18.25 -4.43 30.09
C ALA A 273 18.03 -4.00 28.62
N GLN A 274 17.80 -4.95 27.75
CA GLN A 274 17.51 -4.68 26.33
C GLN A 274 16.17 -3.96 26.14
N ASN A 275 15.12 -4.39 26.84
CA ASN A 275 13.79 -3.80 26.74
C ASN A 275 13.71 -2.36 27.25
N ASN A 276 14.48 -2.04 28.30
CA ASN A 276 14.53 -0.70 28.88
C ASN A 276 15.69 0.16 28.33
N GLN A 277 16.46 -0.32 27.34
CA GLN A 277 17.59 0.38 26.74
C GLN A 277 18.65 0.85 27.74
N VAL A 278 18.86 0.07 28.81
CA VAL A 278 19.86 0.33 29.84
C VAL A 278 20.98 -0.72 29.84
N LYS A 279 22.15 -0.35 30.39
CA LYS A 279 23.27 -1.32 30.51
C LYS A 279 22.89 -2.49 31.40
N LYS A 280 23.26 -3.73 31.01
CA LYS A 280 22.99 -4.95 31.77
C LYS A 280 23.43 -4.82 33.25
N GLN A 281 24.54 -4.16 33.50
CA GLN A 281 25.07 -3.92 34.87
C GLN A 281 24.10 -3.10 35.73
N VAL A 282 23.36 -2.15 35.15
CA VAL A 282 22.38 -1.35 35.92
C VAL A 282 21.23 -2.23 36.41
N VAL A 283 20.71 -3.10 35.53
CA VAL A 283 19.64 -4.04 35.89
C VAL A 283 20.14 -5.06 36.89
N TYR A 284 21.36 -5.58 36.72
CA TYR A 284 22.00 -6.52 37.67
C TYR A 284 22.13 -5.92 39.05
N LYS A 285 22.68 -4.68 39.18
CA LYS A 285 22.82 -4.01 40.49
C LYS A 285 21.46 -3.79 41.16
N LYS A 286 20.43 -3.35 40.40
CA LYS A 286 19.08 -3.16 40.94
C LYS A 286 18.38 -4.46 41.32
N TYR A 287 18.59 -5.53 40.58
CA TYR A 287 18.02 -6.84 40.90
C TYR A 287 18.63 -7.45 42.18
N HIS A 288 19.94 -7.30 42.36
CA HIS A 288 20.67 -7.82 43.53
C HIS A 288 20.80 -6.83 44.70
N GLU A 289 20.15 -5.66 44.60
CA GLU A 289 20.19 -4.59 45.63
C GLU A 289 21.61 -4.15 46.01
N ILE A 290 22.53 -4.18 45.04
CA ILE A 290 23.91 -3.74 45.26
C ILE A 290 23.92 -2.20 45.11
N PHE A 291 24.00 -1.51 46.27
CA PHE A 291 24.21 -0.05 46.32
C PHE A 291 25.71 0.25 46.19
N GLU A 292 26.08 1.21 45.34
CA GLU A 292 27.43 1.79 45.39
C GLU A 292 27.52 2.61 46.70
N SER A 293 28.45 2.25 47.59
CA SER A 293 28.88 3.13 48.66
C SER A 293 29.43 4.39 48.01
N ALA A 294 28.81 5.53 48.30
CA ALA A 294 29.36 6.82 47.92
C ALA A 294 30.67 7.04 48.70
N ASP A 295 31.78 7.08 47.99
CA ASP A 295 33.01 7.74 48.43
C ASP A 295 33.08 9.12 47.78
#